data_5e3489f9c136a56f9613ea8c323de357
#
_entry.id   5e3489f9c136a56f9613ea8c323de357
#
_cell.length_a   1.000
_cell.length_b   1.000
_cell.length_c   1.000
_cell.angle_alpha   90.00
_cell.angle_beta   90.00
_cell.angle_gamma   90.00
#
_symmetry.space_group_name_H-M   'P 1'
#
loop_
_entity.id
_entity.type
_entity.pdbx_description
1 polymer ?
#
loop_
_entity_poly.entity_id
_entity_poly.type
_entity_poly.pdbx_seq_one_letter_code
_entity_poly.pdbx_strand_id
1 'polypeptide(L)'
;TSAIYDVYDRFVEMYGIDAVVPVVQTDIGNIAMSAVQFEPELFRCFALKGAEIICRVATGGFEYEDMRLTSYHNSLYTIIVNNSVTTGERNPGFFDEEAYGGSGRSAIFGPRGVEIATAGPFECKQFTVIPTAQFRAKHRTPDVHMTLYEPVFSQYRERYDHSQYLDYQPTDKRDAFRFFKENSRWTHNW
;
A
#
# COMPACT_ATOMS: atom_id res chain seq x y z
N THR A 1 6.81 0.30 0.91
CA THR A 1 7.82 0.16 -0.18
C THR A 1 9.22 0.56 0.25
N SER A 2 9.39 1.58 1.10
CA SER A 2 10.72 2.03 1.51
C SER A 2 11.64 0.90 2.01
N ALA A 3 11.14 -0.01 2.83
CA ALA A 3 11.97 -1.10 3.35
C ALA A 3 12.61 -2.00 2.26
N ILE A 4 11.90 -2.27 1.16
CA ILE A 4 12.47 -3.00 0.02
C ILE A 4 13.38 -2.07 -0.78
N TYR A 5 12.99 -0.83 -0.99
CA TYR A 5 13.77 0.16 -1.71
C TYR A 5 15.14 0.41 -1.07
N ASP A 6 15.19 0.46 0.26
CA ASP A 6 16.40 0.72 1.03
C ASP A 6 17.45 -0.40 0.92
N VAL A 7 17.03 -1.62 0.56
CA VAL A 7 17.91 -2.80 0.36
C VAL A 7 17.65 -3.50 -0.97
N TYR A 8 17.24 -2.77 -1.98
CA TYR A 8 16.68 -3.27 -3.22
C TYR A 8 17.56 -4.29 -3.93
N ASP A 9 18.83 -3.99 -4.13
CA ASP A 9 19.74 -4.88 -4.87
C ASP A 9 19.88 -6.23 -4.17
N ARG A 10 20.01 -6.21 -2.84
CA ARG A 10 20.09 -7.43 -2.04
C ARG A 10 18.77 -8.20 -2.05
N PHE A 11 17.66 -7.50 -2.00
CA PHE A 11 16.33 -8.13 -2.08
C PHE A 11 16.13 -8.82 -3.43
N VAL A 12 16.49 -8.15 -4.53
CA VAL A 12 16.38 -8.72 -5.88
C VAL A 12 17.34 -9.89 -6.07
N GLU A 13 18.58 -9.81 -5.55
CA GLU A 13 19.52 -10.92 -5.57
C GLU A 13 18.98 -12.17 -4.87
N MET A 14 18.33 -11.99 -3.72
CA MET A 14 17.80 -13.10 -2.90
C MET A 14 16.50 -13.70 -3.43
N TYR A 15 15.59 -12.88 -3.94
CA TYR A 15 14.20 -13.27 -4.21
C TYR A 15 13.78 -13.07 -5.67
N GLY A 16 14.59 -12.41 -6.48
CA GLY A 16 14.28 -12.06 -7.85
C GLY A 16 13.42 -10.81 -8.01
N ILE A 17 13.44 -10.23 -9.20
CA ILE A 17 12.70 -8.99 -9.51
C ILE A 17 11.18 -9.13 -9.34
N ASP A 18 10.64 -10.30 -9.60
CA ASP A 18 9.19 -10.55 -9.47
C ASP A 18 8.69 -10.45 -8.02
N ALA A 19 9.57 -10.65 -7.04
CA ALA A 19 9.24 -10.55 -5.63
C ALA A 19 9.11 -9.08 -5.13
N VAL A 20 9.55 -8.10 -5.91
CA VAL A 20 9.49 -6.67 -5.53
C VAL A 20 8.02 -6.18 -5.43
N VAL A 21 7.17 -6.63 -6.35
CA VAL A 21 5.72 -6.34 -6.34
C VAL A 21 4.97 -7.67 -6.46
N PRO A 22 4.87 -8.45 -5.37
CA PRO A 22 4.38 -9.82 -5.44
C PRO A 22 2.87 -9.90 -5.54
N VAL A 23 2.38 -10.75 -6.45
CA VAL A 23 0.98 -11.18 -6.52
C VAL A 23 0.94 -12.69 -6.42
N VAL A 24 0.25 -13.20 -5.41
CA VAL A 24 0.11 -14.64 -5.16
C VAL A 24 -1.14 -15.15 -5.86
N GLN A 25 -0.96 -16.13 -6.74
CA GLN A 25 -2.07 -16.83 -7.38
C GLN A 25 -2.62 -17.90 -6.44
N THR A 26 -3.91 -17.82 -6.15
CA THR A 26 -4.60 -18.78 -5.30
C THR A 26 -5.92 -19.23 -5.94
N ASP A 27 -6.51 -20.30 -5.44
CA ASP A 27 -7.82 -20.79 -5.87
C ASP A 27 -8.97 -19.83 -5.50
N ILE A 28 -8.78 -19.01 -4.47
CA ILE A 28 -9.76 -18.02 -4.02
C ILE A 28 -9.57 -16.64 -4.67
N GLY A 29 -8.50 -16.42 -5.41
CA GLY A 29 -8.20 -15.17 -6.12
C GLY A 29 -6.70 -14.89 -6.19
N ASN A 30 -6.30 -13.96 -7.05
CA ASN A 30 -4.95 -13.44 -7.10
C ASN A 30 -4.80 -12.32 -6.08
N ILE A 31 -3.99 -12.54 -5.06
CA ILE A 31 -3.92 -11.68 -3.87
C ILE A 31 -2.60 -10.92 -3.82
N ALA A 32 -2.69 -9.62 -3.59
CA ALA A 32 -1.56 -8.78 -3.18
C ALA A 32 -1.77 -8.27 -1.76
N MET A 33 -0.68 -7.93 -1.07
CA MET A 33 -0.72 -7.35 0.27
C MET A 33 0.17 -6.13 0.36
N SER A 34 -0.30 -5.07 1.02
CA SER A 34 0.50 -3.86 1.24
C SER A 34 -0.01 -3.06 2.43
N ALA A 35 0.90 -2.46 3.18
CA ALA A 35 0.61 -1.46 4.21
C ALA A 35 0.84 -0.01 3.75
N VAL A 36 1.12 0.18 2.47
CA VAL A 36 1.48 1.48 1.87
C VAL A 36 0.24 2.33 1.64
N GLN A 37 0.37 3.64 1.82
CA GLN A 37 -0.62 4.66 1.45
C GLN A 37 0.02 5.68 0.50
N PHE A 38 -0.82 6.38 -0.27
CA PHE A 38 -0.41 7.49 -1.14
C PHE A 38 0.62 7.11 -2.25
N GLU A 39 0.66 5.84 -2.63
CA GLU A 39 1.50 5.35 -3.73
C GLU A 39 0.62 4.65 -4.80
N PRO A 40 -0.17 5.39 -5.59
CA PRO A 40 -1.09 4.81 -6.57
C PRO A 40 -0.37 3.98 -7.64
N GLU A 41 0.90 4.29 -7.93
CA GLU A 41 1.76 3.56 -8.86
C GLU A 41 1.98 2.12 -8.42
N LEU A 42 2.22 1.88 -7.11
CA LEU A 42 2.37 0.54 -6.56
C LEU A 42 1.11 -0.30 -6.78
N PHE A 43 -0.06 0.28 -6.51
CA PHE A 43 -1.33 -0.43 -6.68
C PHE A 43 -1.65 -0.68 -8.15
N ARG A 44 -1.24 0.21 -9.04
CA ARG A 44 -1.28 -0.02 -10.48
C ARG A 44 -0.39 -1.19 -10.89
N CYS A 45 0.82 -1.30 -10.34
CA CYS A 45 1.71 -2.43 -10.60
C CYS A 45 1.10 -3.75 -10.13
N PHE A 46 0.45 -3.81 -8.96
CA PHE A 46 -0.28 -5.01 -8.54
C PHE A 46 -1.39 -5.39 -9.53
N ALA A 47 -2.18 -4.41 -9.98
CA ALA A 47 -3.24 -4.66 -10.96
C ALA A 47 -2.70 -5.17 -12.30
N LEU A 48 -1.60 -4.59 -12.81
CA LEU A 48 -0.94 -5.04 -14.03
C LEU A 48 -0.35 -6.44 -13.91
N LYS A 49 0.08 -6.84 -12.70
CA LYS A 49 0.50 -8.21 -12.39
C LYS A 49 -0.67 -9.17 -12.13
N GLY A 50 -1.90 -8.71 -12.32
CA GLY A 50 -3.11 -9.53 -12.26
C GLY A 50 -3.69 -9.71 -10.86
N ALA A 51 -3.41 -8.83 -9.92
CA ALA A 51 -4.09 -8.84 -8.62
C ALA A 51 -5.60 -8.62 -8.80
N GLU A 52 -6.38 -9.40 -8.09
CA GLU A 52 -7.84 -9.31 -8.03
C GLU A 52 -8.31 -8.72 -6.70
N ILE A 53 -7.53 -9.00 -5.65
CA ILE A 53 -7.80 -8.58 -4.29
C ILE A 53 -6.50 -7.99 -3.71
N ILE A 54 -6.59 -6.79 -3.17
CA ILE A 54 -5.49 -6.18 -2.42
C ILE A 54 -5.89 -6.12 -0.94
N CYS A 55 -5.14 -6.83 -0.10
CA CYS A 55 -5.29 -6.78 1.35
C CYS A 55 -4.38 -5.69 1.91
N ARG A 56 -4.96 -4.74 2.63
CA ARG A 56 -4.24 -3.62 3.25
C ARG A 56 -4.39 -3.70 4.76
N VAL A 57 -3.27 -3.84 5.43
CA VAL A 57 -3.20 -4.03 6.89
C VAL A 57 -2.32 -2.94 7.48
N ALA A 58 -2.84 -2.17 8.42
CA ALA A 58 -2.09 -1.12 9.07
C ALA A 58 -2.41 -1.01 10.56
N THR A 59 -1.48 -0.42 11.28
CA THR A 59 -1.60 -0.10 12.71
C THR A 59 -1.92 1.37 12.96
N GLY A 60 -1.88 2.22 11.97
CA GLY A 60 -2.04 3.67 12.09
C GLY A 60 -3.25 4.25 11.35
N GLY A 61 -4.19 3.41 10.97
CA GLY A 61 -5.32 3.85 10.16
C GLY A 61 -4.95 4.06 8.68
N PHE A 62 -5.96 4.05 7.84
CA PHE A 62 -5.85 4.35 6.42
C PHE A 62 -6.79 5.50 6.07
N GLU A 63 -6.34 6.34 5.15
CA GLU A 63 -7.22 7.30 4.50
C GLU A 63 -8.27 6.56 3.66
N TYR A 64 -9.53 6.76 4.01
CA TYR A 64 -10.66 6.08 3.37
C TYR A 64 -10.70 6.29 1.85
N GLU A 65 -10.46 7.51 1.41
CA GLU A 65 -10.48 7.84 -0.01
C GLU A 65 -9.34 7.17 -0.79
N ASP A 66 -8.14 7.08 -0.20
CA ASP A 66 -7.02 6.36 -0.84
C ASP A 66 -7.37 4.88 -1.07
N MET A 67 -8.11 4.27 -0.14
CA MET A 67 -8.57 2.90 -0.26
C MET A 67 -9.64 2.73 -1.34
N ARG A 68 -10.63 3.60 -1.32
CA ARG A 68 -11.70 3.62 -2.29
C ARG A 68 -11.18 3.85 -3.71
N LEU A 69 -10.27 4.81 -3.87
CA LEU A 69 -9.65 5.13 -5.15
C LEU A 69 -8.73 4.02 -5.67
N THR A 70 -8.05 3.29 -4.78
CA THR A 70 -7.29 2.09 -5.17
C THR A 70 -8.19 1.09 -5.91
N SER A 71 -9.38 0.78 -5.37
CA SER A 71 -10.35 -0.10 -6.04
C SER A 71 -10.91 0.53 -7.32
N TYR A 72 -11.24 1.81 -7.27
CA TYR A 72 -11.83 2.53 -8.41
C TYR A 72 -10.90 2.57 -9.61
N HIS A 73 -9.67 3.03 -9.43
CA HIS A 73 -8.71 3.22 -10.50
C HIS A 73 -8.17 1.91 -11.08
N ASN A 74 -8.17 0.83 -10.28
CA ASN A 74 -7.61 -0.45 -10.67
C ASN A 74 -8.66 -1.53 -10.96
N SER A 75 -9.96 -1.21 -10.78
CA SER A 75 -11.08 -2.11 -11.05
C SER A 75 -10.96 -3.46 -10.32
N LEU A 76 -10.51 -3.46 -9.06
CA LEU A 76 -10.27 -4.63 -8.23
C LEU A 76 -10.90 -4.49 -6.84
N TYR A 77 -10.81 -5.54 -6.02
CA TYR A 77 -11.25 -5.49 -4.64
C TYR A 77 -10.12 -5.01 -3.72
N THR A 78 -10.45 -4.14 -2.77
CA THR A 78 -9.53 -3.75 -1.70
C THR A 78 -10.16 -4.09 -0.35
N ILE A 79 -9.42 -4.82 0.47
CA ILE A 79 -9.81 -5.17 1.83
C ILE A 79 -8.91 -4.41 2.79
N ILE A 80 -9.52 -3.60 3.64
CA ILE A 80 -8.79 -2.84 4.65
C ILE A 80 -9.09 -3.43 6.02
N VAL A 81 -8.06 -3.73 6.77
CA VAL A 81 -8.16 -4.12 8.16
C VAL A 81 -7.40 -3.10 8.99
N ASN A 82 -8.14 -2.27 9.70
CA ASN A 82 -7.63 -1.30 10.66
C ASN A 82 -7.72 -1.83 12.09
N ASN A 83 -6.92 -1.26 12.97
CA ASN A 83 -7.09 -1.49 14.40
C ASN A 83 -8.40 -0.87 14.89
N SER A 84 -9.05 -1.52 15.84
CA SER A 84 -10.21 -0.96 16.52
C SER A 84 -9.78 0.22 17.40
N VAL A 85 -10.68 1.18 17.56
CA VAL A 85 -10.53 2.25 18.58
C VAL A 85 -10.75 1.63 19.96
N THR A 86 -9.84 1.86 20.89
CA THR A 86 -10.02 1.43 22.29
C THR A 86 -10.92 2.42 23.02
N THR A 87 -12.00 1.89 23.64
CA THR A 87 -12.76 2.66 24.62
C THR A 87 -12.04 2.60 25.97
N GLY A 88 -11.62 3.71 26.49
CA GLY A 88 -10.91 3.75 27.76
C GLY A 88 -9.89 4.87 27.83
N GLU A 89 -8.93 4.74 28.70
CA GLU A 89 -7.86 5.73 28.83
C GLU A 89 -7.19 5.97 27.48
N ARG A 90 -7.12 7.23 27.07
CA ARG A 90 -6.42 7.67 25.88
C ARG A 90 -5.04 7.02 25.85
N ASN A 91 -4.80 6.20 24.87
CA ASN A 91 -3.45 5.71 24.63
C ASN A 91 -2.74 6.78 23.78
N PRO A 92 -1.98 7.69 24.41
CA PRO A 92 -1.41 8.83 23.72
C PRO A 92 -0.40 8.31 22.69
N GLY A 93 -0.74 8.39 21.42
CA GLY A 93 0.20 8.23 20.33
C GLY A 93 -0.11 7.18 19.28
N PHE A 94 -1.07 6.25 19.46
CA PHE A 94 -1.34 5.23 18.43
C PHE A 94 -2.79 5.12 17.97
N PHE A 95 -3.76 5.51 18.79
CA PHE A 95 -5.17 5.27 18.52
C PHE A 95 -6.05 6.47 18.93
N ASP A 96 -5.53 7.67 18.79
CA ASP A 96 -6.30 8.88 18.98
C ASP A 96 -7.13 9.13 17.70
N GLU A 97 -8.45 9.06 17.83
CA GLU A 97 -9.38 9.29 16.73
C GLU A 97 -9.21 10.69 16.11
N GLU A 98 -8.83 11.68 16.92
CA GLU A 98 -8.54 13.03 16.45
C GLU A 98 -7.20 13.12 15.69
N ALA A 99 -6.22 12.30 16.07
CA ALA A 99 -4.90 12.33 15.44
C ALA A 99 -4.83 11.51 14.14
N TYR A 100 -5.66 10.48 14.00
CA TYR A 100 -5.60 9.55 12.88
C TYR A 100 -6.88 9.48 12.04
N GLY A 101 -7.82 10.36 12.25
CA GLY A 101 -8.93 10.65 11.32
C GLY A 101 -9.74 9.46 10.81
N GLY A 102 -9.85 8.38 11.57
CA GLY A 102 -10.63 7.23 11.11
C GLY A 102 -10.03 5.85 11.39
N SER A 103 -9.13 5.73 12.35
CA SER A 103 -8.71 4.42 12.86
C SER A 103 -9.95 3.64 13.33
N GLY A 104 -9.96 2.33 13.08
CA GLY A 104 -11.11 1.47 13.42
C GLY A 104 -12.10 1.25 12.29
N ARG A 105 -12.02 1.97 11.20
CA ARG A 105 -12.95 1.81 10.07
C ARG A 105 -12.40 0.81 9.05
N SER A 106 -12.53 -0.49 9.34
CA SER A 106 -12.23 -1.54 8.37
C SER A 106 -13.33 -1.60 7.30
N ALA A 107 -12.96 -1.81 6.04
CA ALA A 107 -13.91 -1.83 4.95
C ALA A 107 -13.46 -2.76 3.81
N ILE A 108 -14.41 -3.17 3.00
CA ILE A 108 -14.19 -3.88 1.75
C ILE A 108 -14.79 -3.06 0.62
N PHE A 109 -13.95 -2.70 -0.34
CA PHE A 109 -14.38 -2.00 -1.56
C PHE A 109 -14.36 -2.95 -2.73
N GLY A 110 -15.43 -2.92 -3.50
CA GLY A 110 -15.52 -3.61 -4.78
C GLY A 110 -14.96 -2.76 -5.93
N PRO A 111 -14.89 -3.34 -7.14
CA PRO A 111 -14.53 -2.61 -8.35
C PRO A 111 -15.36 -1.32 -8.49
N ARG A 112 -14.74 -0.27 -8.99
CA ARG A 112 -15.31 1.09 -9.06
C ARG A 112 -15.47 1.79 -7.71
N GLY A 113 -14.78 1.32 -6.66
CA GLY A 113 -14.76 1.97 -5.36
C GLY A 113 -16.09 1.92 -4.60
N VAL A 114 -16.91 0.93 -4.87
CA VAL A 114 -18.18 0.72 -4.14
C VAL A 114 -17.88 0.05 -2.81
N GLU A 115 -18.23 0.68 -1.71
CA GLU A 115 -18.15 0.04 -0.38
C GLU A 115 -19.20 -1.07 -0.30
N ILE A 116 -18.76 -2.29 -0.06
CA ILE A 116 -19.62 -3.47 0.00
C ILE A 116 -19.74 -4.07 1.41
N ALA A 117 -18.81 -3.73 2.29
CA ALA A 117 -18.88 -4.02 3.73
C ALA A 117 -18.03 -3.01 4.50
N THR A 118 -18.50 -2.60 5.67
CA THR A 118 -17.76 -1.72 6.57
C THR A 118 -17.95 -2.14 8.01
N ALA A 119 -16.88 -2.05 8.80
CA ALA A 119 -16.89 -2.26 10.24
C ALA A 119 -16.95 -0.91 10.95
N GLY A 120 -17.53 -0.91 12.16
CA GLY A 120 -17.51 0.27 13.02
C GLY A 120 -16.11 0.56 13.61
N PRO A 121 -16.01 1.61 14.44
CA PRO A 121 -14.73 1.99 15.07
C PRO A 121 -14.28 1.02 16.15
N PHE A 122 -15.19 0.24 16.71
CA PHE A 122 -14.90 -0.73 17.76
C PHE A 122 -14.62 -2.11 17.19
N GLU A 123 -14.15 -3.02 18.04
CA GLU A 123 -13.91 -4.41 17.64
C GLU A 123 -15.19 -5.03 17.06
N CYS A 124 -15.12 -5.40 15.81
CA CYS A 124 -16.23 -6.05 15.12
C CYS A 124 -15.75 -6.91 13.95
N LYS A 125 -16.65 -7.75 13.42
CA LYS A 125 -16.39 -8.59 12.25
C LYS A 125 -17.42 -8.26 11.18
N GLN A 126 -16.94 -8.15 9.93
CA GLN A 126 -17.80 -7.99 8.76
C GLN A 126 -17.46 -9.05 7.72
N PHE A 127 -18.47 -9.49 7.00
CA PHE A 127 -18.36 -10.52 5.99
C PHE A 127 -19.03 -10.10 4.70
N THR A 128 -18.41 -10.44 3.59
CA THR A 128 -19.04 -10.36 2.27
C THR A 128 -18.51 -11.49 1.39
N VAL A 129 -19.21 -11.75 0.30
CA VAL A 129 -18.76 -12.73 -0.70
C VAL A 129 -18.21 -11.98 -1.90
N ILE A 130 -16.98 -12.30 -2.27
CA ILE A 130 -16.35 -11.81 -3.50
C ILE A 130 -16.59 -12.86 -4.59
N PRO A 131 -17.38 -12.56 -5.63
CA PRO A 131 -17.68 -13.53 -6.69
C PRO A 131 -16.54 -13.61 -7.70
N THR A 132 -15.43 -14.25 -7.33
CA THR A 132 -14.16 -14.26 -8.11
C THR A 132 -14.34 -14.78 -9.54
N ALA A 133 -15.15 -15.84 -9.74
CA ALA A 133 -15.42 -16.35 -11.09
C ALA A 133 -16.14 -15.33 -11.99
N GLN A 134 -17.17 -14.65 -11.46
CA GLN A 134 -17.90 -13.61 -12.19
C GLN A 134 -17.02 -12.38 -12.41
N PHE A 135 -16.20 -12.05 -11.44
CA PHE A 135 -15.24 -10.95 -11.54
C PHE A 135 -14.25 -11.21 -12.68
N ARG A 136 -13.62 -12.39 -12.72
CA ARG A 136 -12.69 -12.79 -13.80
C ARG A 136 -13.30 -12.74 -15.18
N ALA A 137 -14.55 -13.16 -15.31
CA ALA A 137 -15.26 -13.12 -16.60
C ALA A 137 -15.49 -11.71 -17.14
N LYS A 138 -15.56 -10.70 -16.27
CA LYS A 138 -15.88 -9.30 -16.61
C LYS A 138 -14.72 -8.33 -16.39
N HIS A 139 -13.74 -8.74 -15.61
CA HIS A 139 -12.63 -7.87 -15.24
C HIS A 139 -11.80 -7.48 -16.44
N ARG A 140 -11.40 -6.23 -16.47
CA ARG A 140 -10.42 -5.67 -17.39
C ARG A 140 -9.45 -4.86 -16.57
N THR A 141 -8.17 -5.23 -16.62
CA THR A 141 -7.11 -4.35 -16.14
C THR A 141 -7.18 -3.05 -16.94
N PRO A 142 -7.19 -1.89 -16.30
CA PRO A 142 -7.20 -0.62 -17.00
C PRO A 142 -6.02 -0.50 -17.97
N ASP A 143 -6.26 0.01 -19.16
CA ASP A 143 -5.20 0.27 -20.14
C ASP A 143 -4.22 1.30 -19.58
N VAL A 144 -2.94 1.00 -19.70
CA VAL A 144 -1.85 1.90 -19.34
C VAL A 144 -0.97 2.13 -20.55
N HIS A 145 -1.00 3.34 -21.07
CA HIS A 145 -0.20 3.71 -22.25
C HIS A 145 1.25 4.00 -21.84
N MET A 146 1.99 2.96 -21.49
CA MET A 146 3.35 3.04 -20.96
C MET A 146 4.28 3.87 -21.84
N THR A 147 4.14 3.80 -23.17
CA THR A 147 4.93 4.62 -24.10
C THR A 147 4.81 6.13 -23.85
N LEU A 148 3.69 6.59 -23.28
CA LEU A 148 3.51 7.99 -22.89
C LEU A 148 4.13 8.31 -21.54
N TYR A 149 4.18 7.36 -20.63
CA TYR A 149 4.61 7.58 -19.24
C TYR A 149 6.08 7.26 -19.01
N GLU A 150 6.60 6.23 -19.66
CA GLU A 150 7.98 5.79 -19.51
C GLU A 150 9.02 6.92 -19.69
N PRO A 151 8.91 7.83 -20.68
CA PRO A 151 9.86 8.94 -20.80
C PRO A 151 9.85 9.89 -19.59
N VAL A 152 8.71 10.02 -18.89
CA VAL A 152 8.60 10.84 -17.69
C VAL A 152 9.19 10.11 -16.48
N PHE A 153 8.79 8.85 -16.27
CA PHE A 153 9.32 8.05 -15.19
C PHE A 153 10.84 7.82 -15.29
N SER A 154 11.38 7.61 -16.48
CA SER A 154 12.82 7.41 -16.69
C SER A 154 13.66 8.66 -16.41
N GLN A 155 13.05 9.86 -16.42
CA GLN A 155 13.71 11.12 -16.09
C GLN A 155 13.51 11.50 -14.62
N TYR A 156 12.58 10.86 -13.93
CA TYR A 156 12.35 11.12 -12.52
C TYR A 156 13.55 10.64 -11.69
N ARG A 157 13.92 11.45 -10.72
CA ARG A 157 14.96 11.12 -9.75
C ARG A 157 14.33 11.02 -8.38
N GLU A 158 14.44 9.87 -7.77
CA GLU A 158 14.01 9.68 -6.40
C GLU A 158 14.80 10.58 -5.45
N ARG A 159 14.19 10.90 -4.33
CA ARG A 159 14.81 11.72 -3.28
C ARG A 159 16.09 11.07 -2.71
N TYR A 160 16.10 9.76 -2.64
CA TYR A 160 17.23 8.95 -2.18
C TYR A 160 17.54 7.88 -3.21
N ASP A 161 18.76 7.40 -3.24
CA ASP A 161 19.11 6.22 -4.02
C ASP A 161 18.54 4.96 -3.38
N HIS A 162 18.18 3.98 -4.21
CA HIS A 162 17.85 2.65 -3.70
C HIS A 162 19.10 1.98 -3.09
N SER A 163 18.88 0.95 -2.29
CA SER A 163 19.96 0.16 -1.65
C SER A 163 20.89 0.92 -0.72
N GLN A 164 20.51 2.11 -0.27
CA GLN A 164 21.38 2.96 0.54
C GLN A 164 21.74 2.38 1.91
N TYR A 165 20.98 1.37 2.41
CA TYR A 165 21.26 0.70 3.67
C TYR A 165 22.03 -0.61 3.52
N LEU A 166 22.54 -0.95 2.34
CA LEU A 166 23.44 -2.10 2.18
C LEU A 166 24.77 -1.89 2.89
N ASP A 167 25.29 -0.65 2.83
CA ASP A 167 26.61 -0.28 3.38
C ASP A 167 26.50 0.51 4.68
N TYR A 168 25.31 0.94 5.05
CA TYR A 168 25.08 1.75 6.25
C TYR A 168 23.76 1.39 6.93
N GLN A 169 23.84 0.96 8.19
CA GLN A 169 22.67 0.71 9.01
C GLN A 169 22.61 1.74 10.14
N PRO A 170 21.57 2.58 10.19
CA PRO A 170 21.40 3.55 11.26
C PRO A 170 21.31 2.88 12.64
N THR A 171 21.95 3.46 13.63
CA THR A 171 21.97 2.94 15.00
C THR A 171 20.70 3.33 15.78
N ASP A 172 20.12 4.47 15.47
CA ASP A 172 18.89 4.98 16.06
C ASP A 172 18.17 5.95 15.12
N LYS A 173 17.01 6.49 15.56
CA LYS A 173 16.21 7.43 14.77
C LYS A 173 16.98 8.73 14.41
N ARG A 174 17.83 9.25 15.30
CA ARG A 174 18.58 10.49 15.05
C ARG A 174 19.61 10.26 13.97
N ASP A 175 20.28 9.13 14.05
CA ASP A 175 21.27 8.70 13.06
C ASP A 175 20.60 8.48 11.70
N ALA A 176 19.42 7.85 11.65
CA ALA A 176 18.64 7.72 10.43
C ALA A 176 18.25 9.08 9.82
N PHE A 177 17.78 10.03 10.64
CA PHE A 177 17.47 11.39 10.17
C PHE A 177 18.69 12.12 9.65
N ARG A 178 19.82 12.01 10.34
CA ARG A 178 21.08 12.59 9.88
C ARG A 178 21.47 12.00 8.52
N PHE A 179 21.47 10.68 8.38
CA PHE A 179 21.82 9.98 7.16
C PHE A 179 20.91 10.39 5.99
N PHE A 180 19.59 10.43 6.18
CA PHE A 180 18.65 10.91 5.16
C PHE A 180 18.91 12.36 4.77
N LYS A 181 19.19 13.23 5.72
CA LYS A 181 19.50 14.64 5.43
C LYS A 181 20.76 14.81 4.60
N GLU A 182 21.80 14.04 4.91
CA GLU A 182 23.09 14.11 4.22
C GLU A 182 23.04 13.50 2.81
N ASN A 183 22.19 12.48 2.59
CA ASN A 183 22.13 11.74 1.33
C ASN A 183 20.92 12.08 0.47
N SER A 184 20.05 13.00 0.89
CA SER A 184 18.91 13.43 0.08
C SER A 184 19.36 14.27 -1.12
N ARG A 185 18.86 13.94 -2.30
CA ARG A 185 19.07 14.75 -3.52
C ARG A 185 18.28 16.06 -3.51
N TRP A 186 17.25 16.15 -2.68
CA TRP A 186 16.42 17.33 -2.60
C TRP A 186 16.75 18.12 -1.34
N THR A 187 17.19 19.33 -1.54
CA THR A 187 17.32 20.27 -0.43
C THR A 187 15.95 20.77 -0.06
N HIS A 188 15.46 20.36 1.11
CA HIS A 188 14.22 20.91 1.67
C HIS A 188 14.55 21.89 2.78
N ASN A 189 14.07 23.10 2.62
CA ASN A 189 13.87 24.01 3.73
C ASN A 189 12.50 23.69 4.31
N TRP A 190 12.45 22.77 5.28
CA TRP A 190 11.28 22.53 6.10
C TRP A 190 11.21 23.56 7.22
#